data_3fb74b59bcfc132d4318dbcecae6a54e
#
_entry.id   3fb74b59bcfc132d4318dbcecae6a54e
#
_cell.length_a   1.000
_cell.length_b   1.000
_cell.length_c   1.000
_cell.angle_alpha   90.00
_cell.angle_beta   90.00
_cell.angle_gamma   90.00
#
_symmetry.space_group_name_H-M   'P 1'
#
loop_
_entity.id
_entity.type
_entity.pdbx_description
1 polymer ?
#
loop_
_entity_poly.entity_id
_entity_poly.type
_entity_poly.pdbx_seq_one_letter_code
_entity_poly.pdbx_strand_id
1 'polypeptide(L)'
;MSKQSERLFEAISHLNDEMIDPALEPRKKRKKGRWAALAACFCLVVGVVTGRIPLLGGRSSQPVSGADGAITFQSYAGPVLPMTLREENKNITAQRAITLDFAPWVPVWDEELELGRYDDHILVTDAYTLTNHGETDQDITLLYPFVTSLHSLELPVLTVDGSEVETDLYLGSYAGAFEGGGGLLEGEEGGSINLDATESWENYRDLLSDGSYLARALGTAPDVSGISVTVYQFTDPYAPEDRGETSNPTIRAAFDLDYNKTRVLTYGFHACRYDPESGAMVQGFSIPEERESNYGEPFYLLVIGEDIKNLTVGGYIAGGVDEDTPQLEGCGVTVERYESDLDTMLREVLTRMTNGRETQVDFELYYRVVLEQLLAYGGLTAQEKSRYSSGWLEDVASDAEGIQRVCWLETQVTVPAGGSLTVTVSMEKEASYDYSCDRANQGTRGYDLVTTLGSNLTCTEQTATLEDRGQIEILWQNFGFDLDAGIKTVELEAETEHYFLTVRRADS
;
A
#
# COMPACT_ATOMS: atom_id res chain seq x y z
N MET A 1 0.19 9.70 -16.40
CA MET A 1 1.00 8.47 -16.15
C MET A 1 2.16 8.86 -15.26
N SER A 2 2.44 8.09 -14.20
CA SER A 2 3.61 8.36 -13.38
C SER A 2 4.88 8.13 -14.23
N LYS A 3 5.99 8.83 -13.93
CA LYS A 3 7.30 8.59 -14.60
C LYS A 3 7.75 7.12 -14.51
N GLN A 4 7.26 6.37 -13.53
CA GLN A 4 7.47 4.93 -13.41
C GLN A 4 6.73 4.12 -14.47
N SER A 5 5.49 4.51 -14.79
CA SER A 5 4.71 3.89 -15.87
C SER A 5 5.33 4.14 -17.24
N GLU A 6 5.91 5.31 -17.48
CA GLU A 6 6.63 5.62 -18.73
C GLU A 6 7.89 4.78 -18.89
N ARG A 7 8.68 4.62 -17.83
CA ARG A 7 9.90 3.78 -17.85
C ARG A 7 9.61 2.31 -18.07
N LEU A 8 8.54 1.82 -17.43
CA LEU A 8 8.09 0.46 -17.64
C LEU A 8 7.57 0.25 -19.06
N PHE A 9 6.88 1.24 -19.61
CA PHE A 9 6.42 1.24 -21.00
C PHE A 9 7.59 1.28 -21.98
N GLU A 10 8.63 2.06 -21.70
CA GLU A 10 9.85 2.15 -22.49
C GLU A 10 10.64 0.84 -22.42
N ALA A 11 10.77 0.23 -21.26
CA ALA A 11 11.38 -1.10 -21.10
C ALA A 11 10.64 -2.20 -21.87
N ILE A 12 9.29 -2.13 -21.94
CA ILE A 12 8.46 -3.06 -22.68
C ILE A 12 8.52 -2.82 -24.19
N SER A 13 8.64 -1.57 -24.64
CA SER A 13 8.72 -1.22 -26.08
C SER A 13 10.00 -1.70 -26.75
N HIS A 14 11.03 -2.06 -25.98
CA HIS A 14 12.28 -2.65 -26.49
C HIS A 14 12.25 -4.17 -26.63
N LEU A 15 11.15 -4.83 -26.24
CA LEU A 15 10.94 -6.26 -26.47
C LEU A 15 10.44 -6.45 -27.92
N ASN A 16 11.22 -7.13 -28.72
CA ASN A 16 10.86 -7.41 -30.09
C ASN A 16 9.93 -8.64 -30.16
N ASP A 17 9.10 -8.71 -31.22
CA ASP A 17 8.11 -9.78 -31.43
C ASP A 17 8.73 -11.19 -31.47
N GLU A 18 10.01 -11.34 -31.82
CA GLU A 18 10.74 -12.60 -31.83
C GLU A 18 10.97 -13.19 -30.42
N MET A 19 10.91 -12.36 -29.37
CA MET A 19 11.01 -12.81 -27.98
C MET A 19 9.64 -13.25 -27.42
N ILE A 20 8.55 -12.82 -28.04
CA ILE A 20 7.17 -13.08 -27.60
C ILE A 20 6.59 -14.33 -28.27
N ASP A 21 6.85 -14.56 -29.55
CA ASP A 21 6.33 -15.68 -30.35
C ASP A 21 6.65 -17.08 -29.75
N PRO A 22 7.85 -17.38 -29.22
CA PRO A 22 8.13 -18.68 -28.63
C PRO A 22 7.35 -18.98 -27.34
N ALA A 23 6.80 -17.97 -26.69
CA ALA A 23 6.05 -18.12 -25.43
C ALA A 23 4.58 -18.48 -25.65
N LEU A 24 4.05 -18.24 -26.85
CA LEU A 24 2.64 -18.44 -27.22
C LEU A 24 2.34 -19.79 -27.89
N GLU A 25 3.35 -20.54 -28.35
CA GLU A 25 3.13 -21.85 -28.96
C GLU A 25 2.92 -22.97 -27.91
N PRO A 26 1.91 -23.86 -28.06
CA PRO A 26 1.66 -24.98 -27.16
C PRO A 26 2.70 -26.07 -27.34
N ARG A 27 3.75 -26.06 -26.55
CA ARG A 27 4.81 -27.09 -26.57
C ARG A 27 4.43 -28.35 -25.84
N LYS A 28 4.68 -29.49 -26.49
CA LYS A 28 4.61 -30.84 -25.94
C LYS A 28 5.50 -30.98 -24.69
N LYS A 29 4.95 -31.60 -23.66
CA LYS A 29 5.52 -31.86 -22.33
C LYS A 29 7.02 -32.14 -22.35
N ARG A 30 7.82 -31.19 -21.84
CA ARG A 30 9.17 -31.43 -21.34
C ARG A 30 9.39 -30.59 -20.08
N LYS A 31 9.95 -31.27 -19.07
CA LYS A 31 10.31 -30.85 -17.70
C LYS A 31 10.09 -29.36 -17.35
N LYS A 32 9.11 -29.14 -16.50
CA LYS A 32 8.82 -27.86 -15.82
C LYS A 32 10.02 -27.42 -14.99
N GLY A 33 10.49 -26.23 -15.24
CA GLY A 33 11.49 -25.59 -14.46
C GLY A 33 11.50 -24.09 -14.77
N ARG A 34 12.07 -23.27 -14.32
CA ARG A 34 12.54 -21.88 -14.36
C ARG A 34 11.87 -20.91 -15.37
N TRP A 35 11.47 -21.35 -16.56
CA TRP A 35 10.91 -20.46 -17.60
C TRP A 35 9.40 -20.14 -17.45
N ALA A 36 8.66 -20.99 -16.74
CA ALA A 36 7.24 -20.71 -16.48
C ALA A 36 7.04 -19.56 -15.48
N ALA A 37 7.97 -19.40 -14.54
CA ALA A 37 7.94 -18.30 -13.57
C ALA A 37 8.20 -16.94 -14.25
N LEU A 38 9.14 -16.86 -15.18
CA LEU A 38 9.46 -15.65 -15.94
C LEU A 38 8.29 -15.21 -16.85
N ALA A 39 7.62 -16.17 -17.50
CA ALA A 39 6.45 -15.85 -18.33
C ALA A 39 5.25 -15.39 -17.49
N ALA A 40 5.05 -15.96 -16.29
CA ALA A 40 4.00 -15.54 -15.37
C ALA A 40 4.24 -14.14 -14.80
N CYS A 41 5.47 -13.84 -14.41
CA CYS A 41 5.86 -12.48 -13.97
C CYS A 41 5.69 -11.44 -15.09
N PHE A 42 6.01 -11.81 -16.33
CA PHE A 42 5.86 -10.92 -17.48
C PHE A 42 4.38 -10.62 -17.77
N CYS A 43 3.52 -11.63 -17.76
CA CYS A 43 2.08 -11.43 -17.94
C CYS A 43 1.45 -10.58 -16.82
N LEU A 44 1.93 -10.73 -15.58
CA LEU A 44 1.51 -9.93 -14.43
C LEU A 44 1.90 -8.45 -14.60
N VAL A 45 3.14 -8.18 -14.93
CA VAL A 45 3.64 -6.80 -15.10
C VAL A 45 2.94 -6.10 -16.25
N VAL A 46 2.78 -6.75 -17.41
CA VAL A 46 2.08 -6.17 -18.56
C VAL A 46 0.60 -5.96 -18.27
N GLY A 47 -0.03 -6.86 -17.52
CA GLY A 47 -1.43 -6.76 -17.17
C GLY A 47 -1.75 -5.61 -16.21
N VAL A 48 -0.90 -5.41 -15.22
CA VAL A 48 -1.00 -4.29 -14.27
C VAL A 48 -0.82 -2.94 -14.97
N VAL A 49 0.17 -2.84 -15.86
CA VAL A 49 0.44 -1.58 -16.61
C VAL A 49 -0.65 -1.24 -17.63
N THR A 50 -1.27 -2.25 -18.23
CA THR A 50 -2.31 -2.02 -19.24
C THR A 50 -3.72 -1.97 -18.65
N GLY A 51 -3.88 -2.16 -17.34
CA GLY A 51 -5.19 -2.29 -16.69
C GLY A 51 -6.02 -3.49 -17.17
N ARG A 52 -5.38 -4.44 -17.88
CA ARG A 52 -6.04 -5.60 -18.48
C ARG A 52 -5.88 -6.90 -17.71
N ILE A 53 -4.95 -6.95 -16.75
CA ILE A 53 -4.82 -8.06 -15.82
C ILE A 53 -4.79 -7.46 -14.42
N PRO A 54 -5.80 -7.73 -13.60
CA PRO A 54 -5.78 -7.40 -12.20
C PRO A 54 -4.59 -8.10 -11.52
N LEU A 55 -3.99 -7.45 -10.54
CA LEU A 55 -3.03 -8.10 -9.64
C LEU A 55 -3.67 -9.37 -9.09
N LEU A 56 -3.11 -10.51 -9.44
CA LEU A 56 -3.62 -11.80 -8.99
C LEU A 56 -3.40 -11.91 -7.48
N GLY A 57 -4.43 -11.58 -6.73
CA GLY A 57 -4.53 -11.92 -5.32
C GLY A 57 -4.46 -13.43 -5.14
N GLY A 58 -3.71 -13.87 -4.13
CA GLY A 58 -3.63 -15.26 -3.74
C GLY A 58 -5.01 -15.83 -3.44
N ARG A 59 -5.16 -17.11 -3.67
CA ARG A 59 -6.33 -17.92 -3.35
C ARG A 59 -6.72 -17.78 -1.88
N SER A 60 -7.64 -16.92 -1.60
CA SER A 60 -8.61 -17.15 -0.57
C SER A 60 -9.94 -16.67 -1.10
N SER A 61 -10.58 -17.54 -1.80
CA SER A 61 -11.96 -17.38 -2.22
C SER A 61 -12.85 -17.72 -1.04
N GLN A 62 -13.15 -16.73 -0.19
CA GLN A 62 -14.35 -16.82 0.61
C GLN A 62 -15.47 -16.14 -0.18
N PRO A 63 -16.60 -16.82 -0.40
CA PRO A 63 -17.73 -16.19 -1.02
C PRO A 63 -18.27 -15.12 -0.06
N VAL A 64 -18.50 -13.92 -0.57
CA VAL A 64 -19.37 -12.98 0.11
C VAL A 64 -20.72 -13.70 0.22
N SER A 65 -21.10 -14.07 1.43
CA SER A 65 -22.29 -14.87 1.70
C SER A 65 -23.53 -14.08 1.31
N GLY A 66 -24.25 -14.54 0.31
CA GLY A 66 -25.51 -13.94 -0.10
C GLY A 66 -26.11 -14.48 -1.38
N ALA A 67 -25.39 -15.20 -2.18
CA ALA A 67 -25.93 -15.81 -3.40
C ALA A 67 -25.42 -17.25 -3.57
N ASP A 68 -26.24 -18.10 -4.17
CA ASP A 68 -25.94 -19.51 -4.50
C ASP A 68 -24.81 -19.65 -5.55
N GLY A 69 -23.71 -18.95 -5.40
CA GLY A 69 -22.52 -19.04 -6.24
C GLY A 69 -21.36 -18.33 -5.57
N ALA A 70 -20.23 -18.97 -5.51
CA ALA A 70 -19.00 -18.36 -5.00
C ALA A 70 -18.62 -17.16 -5.88
N ILE A 71 -18.80 -15.94 -5.39
CA ILE A 71 -18.33 -14.73 -6.03
C ILE A 71 -16.93 -14.46 -5.51
N THR A 72 -15.97 -14.47 -6.42
CA THR A 72 -14.57 -14.19 -6.09
C THR A 72 -14.33 -12.69 -6.25
N PHE A 73 -13.87 -12.03 -5.19
CA PHE A 73 -13.37 -10.66 -5.27
C PHE A 73 -11.83 -10.67 -5.38
N GLN A 74 -11.30 -9.60 -5.97
CA GLN A 74 -9.86 -9.44 -6.20
C GLN A 74 -9.15 -8.84 -5.01
N SER A 75 -9.74 -7.80 -4.42
CA SER A 75 -9.18 -7.06 -3.30
C SER A 75 -10.26 -6.63 -2.33
N TYR A 76 -9.84 -6.37 -1.11
CA TYR A 76 -10.70 -5.83 -0.06
C TYR A 76 -9.99 -4.66 0.64
N ALA A 77 -10.55 -3.46 0.51
CA ALA A 77 -9.98 -2.23 1.05
C ALA A 77 -10.54 -1.81 2.43
N GLY A 78 -11.31 -2.69 3.08
CA GLY A 78 -11.90 -2.44 4.38
C GLY A 78 -13.21 -1.64 4.36
N PRO A 79 -13.98 -1.71 5.46
CA PRO A 79 -15.28 -1.07 5.59
C PRO A 79 -15.20 0.41 5.98
N VAL A 80 -16.35 1.08 5.97
CA VAL A 80 -16.54 2.30 6.76
C VAL A 80 -16.66 1.91 8.23
N LEU A 81 -15.74 2.42 9.04
CA LEU A 81 -15.63 2.11 10.47
C LEU A 81 -16.32 3.16 11.35
N PRO A 82 -16.83 2.79 12.54
CA PRO A 82 -17.45 3.75 13.43
C PRO A 82 -16.41 4.59 14.18
N MET A 83 -16.76 5.85 14.46
CA MET A 83 -16.03 6.73 15.38
C MET A 83 -15.94 6.07 16.76
N THR A 84 -14.84 6.30 17.46
CA THR A 84 -14.65 5.86 18.85
C THR A 84 -14.10 7.00 19.72
N LEU A 85 -14.14 6.84 21.02
CA LEU A 85 -13.46 7.74 21.96
C LEU A 85 -12.11 7.18 22.34
N ARG A 86 -11.12 8.04 22.55
CA ARG A 86 -9.80 7.63 23.07
C ARG A 86 -9.91 6.99 24.46
N GLU A 87 -10.80 7.54 25.29
CA GLU A 87 -11.15 7.00 26.59
C GLU A 87 -12.66 6.83 26.68
N GLU A 88 -13.13 5.66 27.16
CA GLU A 88 -14.56 5.39 27.33
C GLU A 88 -15.21 6.47 28.22
N ASN A 89 -16.33 7.04 27.77
CA ASN A 89 -17.13 7.97 28.55
C ASN A 89 -18.60 7.58 28.53
N LYS A 90 -19.11 7.04 29.66
CA LYS A 90 -20.47 6.55 29.78
C LYS A 90 -21.55 7.64 29.81
N ASN A 91 -21.15 8.90 29.99
CA ASN A 91 -22.09 10.03 29.92
C ASN A 91 -22.35 10.49 28.48
N ILE A 92 -21.57 9.99 27.52
CA ILE A 92 -21.70 10.35 26.11
C ILE A 92 -22.38 9.21 25.36
N THR A 93 -23.43 9.54 24.64
CA THR A 93 -24.06 8.66 23.64
C THR A 93 -24.08 9.35 22.28
N ALA A 94 -24.28 8.58 21.22
CA ALA A 94 -24.36 9.06 19.86
C ALA A 94 -25.62 8.61 19.14
N GLN A 95 -26.10 9.43 18.21
CA GLN A 95 -26.93 9.00 17.09
C GLN A 95 -26.06 9.15 15.84
N ARG A 96 -26.03 8.12 14.99
CA ARG A 96 -25.23 8.09 13.76
C ARG A 96 -26.12 8.11 12.53
N ALA A 97 -25.81 8.98 11.58
CA ALA A 97 -26.45 9.03 10.27
C ALA A 97 -25.38 8.98 9.19
N ILE A 98 -25.38 7.92 8.37
CA ILE A 98 -24.42 7.73 7.30
C ILE A 98 -25.09 7.89 5.95
N THR A 99 -24.41 8.58 5.01
CA THR A 99 -24.86 8.71 3.63
C THR A 99 -23.80 8.15 2.70
N LEU A 100 -24.23 7.26 1.80
CA LEU A 100 -23.44 6.71 0.70
C LEU A 100 -23.91 7.39 -0.59
N ASP A 101 -23.11 8.31 -1.13
CA ASP A 101 -23.47 9.09 -2.30
C ASP A 101 -22.64 8.67 -3.52
N PHE A 102 -23.33 8.20 -4.56
CA PHE A 102 -22.76 7.74 -5.81
C PHE A 102 -22.54 8.87 -6.85
N ALA A 103 -22.49 10.13 -6.40
CA ALA A 103 -22.24 11.25 -7.32
C ALA A 103 -20.94 11.11 -8.15
N PRO A 104 -19.82 10.55 -7.66
CA PRO A 104 -18.61 10.34 -8.46
C PRO A 104 -18.73 9.29 -9.59
N TRP A 105 -19.76 8.45 -9.57
CA TRP A 105 -19.94 7.37 -10.53
C TRP A 105 -20.35 7.82 -11.93
N VAL A 106 -19.85 8.95 -12.38
CA VAL A 106 -20.03 9.47 -13.73
C VAL A 106 -18.85 9.09 -14.62
N PRO A 107 -19.05 8.91 -15.94
CA PRO A 107 -17.93 8.72 -16.84
C PRO A 107 -17.10 10.00 -16.92
N VAL A 108 -15.79 9.86 -16.67
CA VAL A 108 -14.80 10.92 -16.83
C VAL A 108 -14.01 10.62 -18.10
N TRP A 109 -13.94 11.58 -19.01
CA TRP A 109 -13.08 11.47 -20.18
C TRP A 109 -11.66 11.88 -19.81
N ASP A 110 -10.72 10.96 -19.95
CA ASP A 110 -9.31 11.22 -19.78
C ASP A 110 -8.72 11.72 -21.10
N GLU A 111 -8.39 13.01 -21.17
CA GLU A 111 -7.88 13.64 -22.40
C GLU A 111 -6.47 13.17 -22.77
N GLU A 112 -5.64 12.74 -21.79
CA GLU A 112 -4.28 12.26 -22.04
C GLU A 112 -4.29 10.84 -22.61
N LEU A 113 -5.19 10.00 -22.12
CA LEU A 113 -5.31 8.60 -22.53
C LEU A 113 -6.32 8.41 -23.67
N GLU A 114 -7.04 9.45 -24.07
CA GLU A 114 -8.13 9.40 -25.09
C GLU A 114 -9.15 8.28 -24.82
N LEU A 115 -9.44 8.01 -23.54
CA LEU A 115 -10.39 6.97 -23.15
C LEU A 115 -11.33 7.44 -22.03
N GLY A 116 -12.53 6.86 -22.02
CA GLY A 116 -13.45 7.03 -20.92
C GLY A 116 -12.98 6.23 -19.71
N ARG A 117 -12.80 6.91 -18.60
CA ARG A 117 -12.51 6.31 -17.29
C ARG A 117 -13.72 6.49 -16.40
N TYR A 118 -13.96 5.52 -15.55
CA TYR A 118 -14.98 5.62 -14.54
C TYR A 118 -14.32 5.71 -13.18
N ASP A 119 -14.82 6.63 -12.38
CA ASP A 119 -14.54 6.67 -10.95
C ASP A 119 -15.47 5.70 -10.23
N ASP A 120 -14.95 4.88 -9.34
CA ASP A 120 -15.69 3.93 -8.50
C ASP A 120 -15.60 4.28 -7.00
N HIS A 121 -15.09 5.47 -6.68
CA HIS A 121 -15.22 6.05 -5.35
C HIS A 121 -16.65 6.50 -5.09
N ILE A 122 -17.04 6.52 -3.83
CA ILE A 122 -18.27 7.14 -3.35
C ILE A 122 -17.94 8.24 -2.35
N LEU A 123 -18.82 9.22 -2.22
CA LEU A 123 -18.75 10.18 -1.13
C LEU A 123 -19.47 9.58 0.08
N VAL A 124 -18.77 9.49 1.20
CA VAL A 124 -19.34 9.07 2.47
C VAL A 124 -19.43 10.26 3.39
N THR A 125 -20.64 10.52 3.91
CA THR A 125 -20.86 11.48 4.99
C THR A 125 -21.31 10.69 6.21
N ASP A 126 -20.53 10.71 7.28
CA ASP A 126 -20.77 10.00 8.53
C ASP A 126 -20.97 11.02 9.66
N ALA A 127 -22.22 11.24 10.05
CA ALA A 127 -22.62 12.28 11.00
C ALA A 127 -23.01 11.68 12.35
N TYR A 128 -22.46 12.24 13.42
CA TYR A 128 -22.72 11.82 14.80
C TYR A 128 -23.29 12.99 15.59
N THR A 129 -24.48 12.81 16.17
CA THR A 129 -25.00 13.71 17.20
C THR A 129 -24.60 13.14 18.56
N LEU A 130 -23.58 13.74 19.18
CA LEU A 130 -23.08 13.37 20.50
C LEU A 130 -23.91 14.08 21.58
N THR A 131 -24.43 13.31 22.54
CA THR A 131 -25.24 13.85 23.64
C THR A 131 -24.57 13.56 24.97
N ASN A 132 -24.38 14.60 25.78
CA ASN A 132 -23.87 14.50 27.14
C ASN A 132 -25.03 14.43 28.14
N HIS A 133 -25.15 13.31 28.84
CA HIS A 133 -26.14 13.09 29.88
C HIS A 133 -25.65 13.52 31.26
N GLY A 134 -24.44 14.03 31.38
CA GLY A 134 -23.87 14.50 32.65
C GLY A 134 -24.28 15.92 32.99
N GLU A 135 -24.05 16.29 34.25
CA GLU A 135 -24.36 17.62 34.81
C GLU A 135 -23.22 18.64 34.54
N THR A 136 -22.10 18.21 33.99
CA THR A 136 -20.93 19.04 33.65
C THR A 136 -20.53 18.85 32.20
N ASP A 137 -19.90 19.88 31.64
CA ASP A 137 -19.28 19.76 30.32
C ASP A 137 -18.30 18.62 30.29
N GLN A 138 -18.22 17.91 29.15
CA GLN A 138 -17.32 16.78 28.96
C GLN A 138 -16.33 17.11 27.84
N ASP A 139 -15.05 17.20 28.20
CA ASP A 139 -13.97 17.24 27.24
C ASP A 139 -13.66 15.81 26.82
N ILE A 140 -13.81 15.51 25.55
CA ILE A 140 -13.58 14.16 25.00
C ILE A 140 -12.65 14.23 23.79
N THR A 141 -11.86 13.18 23.61
CA THR A 141 -11.03 12.99 22.44
C THR A 141 -11.69 11.98 21.51
N LEU A 142 -12.02 12.44 20.32
CA LEU A 142 -12.64 11.64 19.25
C LEU A 142 -11.55 11.05 18.37
N LEU A 143 -11.76 9.81 17.95
CA LEU A 143 -10.94 9.10 17.00
C LEU A 143 -11.82 8.60 15.85
N TYR A 144 -11.58 9.09 14.66
CA TYR A 144 -12.30 8.63 13.47
C TYR A 144 -11.40 7.76 12.59
N PRO A 145 -11.73 6.46 12.43
CA PRO A 145 -10.97 5.53 11.59
C PRO A 145 -11.38 5.66 10.13
N PHE A 146 -10.40 5.59 9.24
CA PHE A 146 -10.62 5.48 7.80
C PHE A 146 -9.51 4.63 7.17
N VAL A 147 -9.80 4.02 6.03
CA VAL A 147 -8.85 3.13 5.35
C VAL A 147 -8.29 3.82 4.13
N THR A 148 -6.96 3.89 4.04
CA THR A 148 -6.24 4.46 2.89
C THR A 148 -4.82 3.95 2.83
N SER A 149 -4.12 4.14 1.71
CA SER A 149 -2.67 4.00 1.60
C SER A 149 -2.00 5.38 1.63
N LEU A 150 -0.69 5.44 1.93
CA LEU A 150 0.03 6.72 1.84
C LEU A 150 0.13 7.21 0.39
N HIS A 151 0.05 6.30 -0.58
CA HIS A 151 0.05 6.64 -2.00
C HIS A 151 -1.23 7.36 -2.44
N SER A 152 -2.37 6.99 -1.83
CA SER A 152 -3.71 7.53 -2.13
C SER A 152 -4.29 8.32 -0.96
N LEU A 153 -3.42 8.87 -0.10
CA LEU A 153 -3.88 9.54 1.12
C LEU A 153 -4.67 10.79 0.78
N GLU A 154 -5.95 10.73 1.07
CA GLU A 154 -6.86 11.87 1.13
C GLU A 154 -7.47 11.91 2.53
N LEU A 155 -7.25 13.03 3.25
CA LEU A 155 -7.73 13.13 4.62
C LEU A 155 -9.24 13.44 4.62
N PRO A 156 -10.03 12.67 5.40
CA PRO A 156 -11.42 13.05 5.64
C PRO A 156 -11.53 14.44 6.26
N VAL A 157 -12.53 15.20 5.84
CA VAL A 157 -12.85 16.51 6.43
C VAL A 157 -13.75 16.31 7.63
N LEU A 158 -13.30 16.73 8.80
CA LEU A 158 -14.06 16.65 10.05
C LEU A 158 -14.58 18.03 10.45
N THR A 159 -15.87 18.11 10.71
CA THR A 159 -16.53 19.35 11.16
C THR A 159 -17.26 19.13 12.49
N VAL A 160 -17.30 20.16 13.32
CA VAL A 160 -18.09 20.22 14.56
C VAL A 160 -19.07 21.38 14.44
N ASP A 161 -20.37 21.06 14.55
CA ASP A 161 -21.47 22.02 14.32
C ASP A 161 -21.30 22.82 13.01
N GLY A 162 -20.81 22.13 11.96
CA GLY A 162 -20.59 22.69 10.63
C GLY A 162 -19.31 23.53 10.46
N SER A 163 -18.47 23.60 11.48
CA SER A 163 -17.15 24.26 11.40
C SER A 163 -16.05 23.21 11.31
N GLU A 164 -15.16 23.34 10.32
CA GLU A 164 -14.00 22.48 10.20
C GLU A 164 -13.07 22.61 11.41
N VAL A 165 -12.53 21.50 11.89
CA VAL A 165 -11.63 21.46 13.04
C VAL A 165 -10.30 20.83 12.67
N GLU A 166 -9.24 21.23 13.36
CA GLU A 166 -7.92 20.62 13.22
C GLU A 166 -7.93 19.19 13.74
N THR A 167 -7.21 18.32 13.05
CA THR A 167 -7.09 16.91 13.39
C THR A 167 -5.64 16.46 13.36
N ASP A 168 -5.26 15.57 14.29
CA ASP A 168 -4.00 14.86 14.28
C ASP A 168 -4.18 13.51 13.58
N LEU A 169 -3.25 13.18 12.66
CA LEU A 169 -3.26 11.92 11.91
C LEU A 169 -2.41 10.86 12.63
N TYR A 170 -2.99 9.69 12.80
CA TYR A 170 -2.28 8.48 13.24
C TYR A 170 -2.39 7.40 12.16
N LEU A 171 -1.28 6.74 11.87
CA LEU A 171 -1.20 5.68 10.86
C LEU A 171 -1.18 4.31 11.53
N GLY A 172 -2.17 3.48 11.25
CA GLY A 172 -2.16 2.08 11.65
C GLY A 172 -1.28 1.23 10.73
N SER A 173 -0.85 0.07 11.22
CA SER A 173 -0.03 -0.86 10.45
C SER A 173 -0.82 -1.72 9.48
N TYR A 174 -2.13 -1.78 9.65
CA TYR A 174 -2.98 -2.71 8.94
C TYR A 174 -4.02 -2.02 8.10
N ALA A 175 -4.31 -2.64 6.97
CA ALA A 175 -5.53 -2.31 6.32
C ALA A 175 -6.21 -3.49 5.76
N GLY A 176 -6.84 -4.12 5.52
CA GLY A 176 -7.60 -5.13 4.88
C GLY A 176 -7.21 -5.46 3.44
N ALA A 177 -6.33 -4.73 2.82
CA ALA A 177 -5.99 -5.04 1.44
C ALA A 177 -5.37 -6.43 1.31
N PHE A 178 -5.95 -7.25 0.45
CA PHE A 178 -5.26 -8.41 -0.07
C PHE A 178 -4.28 -7.92 -1.11
N GLU A 179 -3.08 -7.86 -0.74
CA GLU A 179 -2.09 -8.11 -1.73
C GLU A 179 -1.83 -9.60 -1.68
N GLY A 180 -2.51 -10.32 -2.51
CA GLY A 180 -2.18 -11.67 -2.78
C GLY A 180 -0.73 -11.72 -3.13
N GLY A 181 0.04 -12.57 -2.45
CA GLY A 181 1.43 -12.77 -2.78
C GLY A 181 1.52 -13.13 -4.25
N GLY A 182 1.82 -12.11 -5.08
CA GLY A 182 1.92 -12.31 -6.51
C GLY A 182 2.94 -13.40 -6.76
N GLY A 183 2.52 -14.52 -7.29
CA GLY A 183 3.41 -15.52 -7.83
C GLY A 183 4.04 -16.50 -6.85
N LEU A 184 3.49 -16.70 -5.66
CA LEU A 184 3.92 -17.80 -4.83
C LEU A 184 3.47 -19.10 -5.44
N LEU A 185 4.44 -19.96 -5.70
CA LEU A 185 4.20 -21.34 -6.11
C LEU A 185 3.60 -22.08 -4.92
N GLU A 186 2.70 -23.03 -5.19
CA GLU A 186 2.08 -23.87 -4.17
C GLU A 186 3.15 -24.52 -3.29
N GLY A 187 3.21 -24.16 -2.02
CA GLY A 187 4.20 -24.66 -1.03
C GLY A 187 5.37 -23.71 -0.73
N GLU A 188 5.45 -22.53 -1.31
CA GLU A 188 6.39 -21.50 -0.90
C GLU A 188 5.78 -20.66 0.25
N GLU A 189 6.51 -20.60 1.37
CA GLU A 189 6.21 -19.65 2.44
C GLU A 189 6.64 -18.24 1.99
N GLY A 190 5.81 -17.60 1.22
CA GLY A 190 6.06 -16.24 0.81
C GLY A 190 5.07 -15.29 1.44
N GLY A 191 5.57 -14.26 2.03
CA GLY A 191 4.76 -13.28 2.67
C GLY A 191 3.90 -12.48 1.68
N SER A 192 2.65 -12.26 2.02
CA SER A 192 1.90 -11.10 1.56
C SER A 192 2.69 -9.83 1.88
N ILE A 193 2.54 -8.77 1.10
CA ILE A 193 3.08 -7.44 1.41
C ILE A 193 2.59 -6.96 2.78
N ASN A 194 1.37 -7.29 3.11
CA ASN A 194 0.75 -6.98 4.38
C ASN A 194 0.55 -8.27 5.19
N LEU A 195 1.43 -8.54 6.15
CA LEU A 195 1.38 -9.72 7.01
C LEU A 195 0.11 -9.78 7.88
N ASP A 196 -0.45 -8.63 8.19
CA ASP A 196 -1.66 -8.51 9.01
C ASP A 196 -2.93 -8.42 8.13
N ALA A 197 -2.81 -8.59 6.80
CA ALA A 197 -3.98 -8.53 5.90
C ALA A 197 -5.00 -9.59 6.25
N THR A 198 -6.25 -9.20 6.25
CA THR A 198 -7.38 -10.11 6.46
C THR A 198 -7.97 -10.53 5.12
N GLU A 199 -8.34 -11.80 5.04
CA GLU A 199 -8.89 -12.38 3.82
C GLU A 199 -10.41 -12.31 3.76
N SER A 200 -11.03 -11.98 4.88
CA SER A 200 -12.48 -11.98 5.00
C SER A 200 -12.97 -11.02 6.08
N TRP A 201 -14.27 -10.73 6.06
CA TRP A 201 -14.91 -9.95 7.12
C TRP A 201 -14.68 -10.55 8.51
N GLU A 202 -14.74 -11.87 8.67
CA GLU A 202 -14.54 -12.55 9.95
C GLU A 202 -13.16 -12.27 10.54
N ASN A 203 -12.12 -12.34 9.73
CA ASN A 203 -10.76 -12.00 10.15
C ASN A 203 -10.64 -10.53 10.53
N TYR A 204 -11.26 -9.64 9.73
CA TYR A 204 -11.31 -8.21 10.04
C TYR A 204 -12.02 -7.93 11.36
N ARG A 205 -13.14 -8.59 11.57
CA ARG A 205 -13.93 -8.55 12.79
C ARG A 205 -13.10 -8.93 14.02
N ASP A 206 -12.32 -10.00 13.94
CA ASP A 206 -11.47 -10.46 15.04
C ASP A 206 -10.39 -9.43 15.39
N LEU A 207 -9.77 -8.81 14.39
CA LEU A 207 -8.80 -7.73 14.60
C LEU A 207 -9.42 -6.49 15.25
N LEU A 208 -10.62 -6.08 14.84
CA LEU A 208 -11.29 -4.92 15.44
C LEU A 208 -11.69 -5.17 16.89
N SER A 209 -12.01 -6.42 17.24
CA SER A 209 -12.59 -6.76 18.56
C SER A 209 -11.56 -6.75 19.70
N ASP A 210 -10.26 -6.91 19.44
CA ASP A 210 -9.23 -7.02 20.47
C ASP A 210 -8.60 -5.67 20.89
N GLY A 211 -8.94 -4.58 20.18
CA GLY A 211 -8.42 -3.23 20.45
C GLY A 211 -6.92 -3.02 20.12
N SER A 212 -6.21 -4.05 19.64
CA SER A 212 -4.80 -3.97 19.27
C SER A 212 -4.57 -3.00 18.13
N TYR A 213 -5.52 -2.83 17.30
CA TYR A 213 -5.55 -1.99 16.13
C TYR A 213 -5.29 -0.52 16.43
N LEU A 214 -6.07 0.03 17.35
CA LEU A 214 -5.90 1.40 17.82
C LEU A 214 -4.60 1.53 18.62
N ALA A 215 -4.27 0.55 19.46
CA ALA A 215 -3.04 0.58 20.23
C ALA A 215 -1.79 0.66 19.34
N ARG A 216 -1.77 -0.05 18.21
CA ARG A 216 -0.68 0.05 17.23
C ARG A 216 -0.62 1.42 16.58
N ALA A 217 -1.76 1.99 16.18
CA ALA A 217 -1.81 3.32 15.57
C ALA A 217 -1.26 4.41 16.49
N LEU A 218 -1.54 4.33 17.78
CA LEU A 218 -1.07 5.25 18.80
C LEU A 218 0.35 4.93 19.33
N GLY A 219 0.97 3.85 18.85
CA GLY A 219 2.31 3.43 19.22
C GLY A 219 3.41 4.35 18.68
N THR A 220 4.61 4.15 19.20
CA THR A 220 5.83 4.83 18.72
C THR A 220 6.62 3.92 17.78
N ALA A 221 7.44 4.53 16.93
CA ALA A 221 8.37 3.79 16.08
C ALA A 221 9.28 2.87 16.92
N PRO A 222 9.61 1.66 16.41
CA PRO A 222 10.60 0.80 17.04
C PRO A 222 11.96 1.50 17.14
N ASP A 223 12.68 1.29 18.25
CA ASP A 223 14.03 1.86 18.45
C ASP A 223 15.09 0.95 17.79
N VAL A 224 15.75 1.46 16.78
CA VAL A 224 16.85 0.81 16.04
C VAL A 224 18.18 1.56 16.15
N SER A 225 18.27 2.59 17.01
CA SER A 225 19.47 3.42 17.20
C SER A 225 20.68 2.64 17.75
N GLY A 226 20.43 1.49 18.41
CA GLY A 226 21.48 0.61 18.91
C GLY A 226 22.08 -0.35 17.88
N ILE A 227 21.60 -0.34 16.64
CA ILE A 227 22.03 -1.26 15.58
C ILE A 227 23.15 -0.59 14.78
N SER A 228 24.40 -1.08 14.95
CA SER A 228 25.55 -0.58 14.20
C SER A 228 25.49 -0.96 12.72
N VAL A 229 25.89 -0.03 11.86
CA VAL A 229 25.91 -0.19 10.41
C VAL A 229 27.27 0.23 9.87
N THR A 230 27.90 -0.65 9.07
CA THR A 230 29.04 -0.25 8.23
C THR A 230 28.48 0.32 6.92
N VAL A 231 28.82 1.57 6.64
CA VAL A 231 28.34 2.29 5.47
C VAL A 231 29.42 2.32 4.38
N TYR A 232 29.04 1.94 3.17
CA TYR A 232 29.80 2.23 1.95
C TYR A 232 29.00 3.27 1.15
N GLN A 233 29.59 4.47 1.06
CA GLN A 233 29.00 5.61 0.36
C GLN A 233 29.68 5.76 -0.99
N PHE A 234 28.89 5.89 -2.05
CA PHE A 234 29.35 6.05 -3.42
C PHE A 234 28.98 7.45 -3.92
N THR A 235 30.00 8.21 -4.36
CA THR A 235 29.85 9.58 -4.86
C THR A 235 30.62 9.78 -6.16
N ASP A 236 30.26 10.81 -6.90
CA ASP A 236 30.91 11.21 -8.14
C ASP A 236 31.08 10.05 -9.16
N PRO A 237 30.02 9.27 -9.48
CA PRO A 237 30.12 8.26 -10.53
C PRO A 237 30.29 8.93 -11.89
N TYR A 238 31.22 8.41 -12.70
CA TYR A 238 31.46 8.94 -14.02
C TYR A 238 31.70 7.83 -15.06
N ALA A 239 31.37 8.14 -16.30
CA ALA A 239 31.67 7.32 -17.47
C ALA A 239 32.52 8.12 -18.47
N PRO A 240 33.34 7.45 -19.32
CA PRO A 240 34.11 8.13 -20.33
C PRO A 240 33.20 8.81 -21.38
N GLU A 241 33.61 9.94 -21.91
CA GLU A 241 32.89 10.65 -22.98
C GLU A 241 32.77 9.79 -24.26
N ASP A 242 33.85 9.08 -24.63
CA ASP A 242 33.88 8.17 -25.78
C ASP A 242 33.49 6.73 -25.29
N ARG A 243 32.23 6.54 -25.02
CA ARG A 243 31.66 5.25 -24.57
C ARG A 243 30.97 4.47 -25.70
N GLY A 244 31.18 4.87 -26.95
CA GLY A 244 30.51 4.26 -28.10
C GLY A 244 28.97 4.45 -28.07
N GLU A 245 28.25 3.42 -28.45
CA GLU A 245 26.77 3.41 -28.43
C GLU A 245 26.19 3.03 -27.07
N THR A 246 26.97 3.04 -25.99
CA THR A 246 26.50 2.69 -24.64
C THR A 246 25.51 3.72 -24.14
N SER A 247 24.27 3.33 -23.99
CA SER A 247 23.17 4.20 -23.55
C SER A 247 22.96 4.21 -22.04
N ASN A 248 23.43 3.18 -21.31
CA ASN A 248 23.21 3.04 -19.87
C ASN A 248 24.47 2.52 -19.14
N PRO A 249 25.55 3.34 -19.04
CA PRO A 249 26.74 2.94 -18.29
C PRO A 249 26.38 2.71 -16.81
N THR A 250 26.89 1.61 -16.25
CA THR A 250 26.51 1.15 -14.91
C THR A 250 27.74 0.91 -14.07
N ILE A 251 27.73 1.33 -12.83
CA ILE A 251 28.68 0.92 -11.79
C ILE A 251 28.15 -0.35 -11.12
N ARG A 252 28.98 -1.37 -10.97
CA ARG A 252 28.71 -2.55 -10.17
C ARG A 252 29.68 -2.64 -9.00
N ALA A 253 29.13 -2.90 -7.83
CA ALA A 253 29.83 -3.27 -6.61
C ALA A 253 29.65 -4.78 -6.39
N ALA A 254 30.73 -5.55 -6.49
CA ALA A 254 30.72 -6.99 -6.23
C ALA A 254 31.51 -7.29 -4.96
N PHE A 255 30.98 -8.14 -4.09
CA PHE A 255 31.54 -8.48 -2.80
C PHE A 255 31.05 -9.84 -2.29
N ASP A 256 31.72 -10.35 -1.26
CA ASP A 256 31.34 -11.57 -0.59
C ASP A 256 30.78 -11.27 0.81
N LEU A 257 29.79 -12.05 1.26
CA LEU A 257 29.21 -11.98 2.60
C LEU A 257 28.80 -13.34 3.14
N ASP A 258 28.67 -13.43 4.45
CA ASP A 258 28.02 -14.57 5.11
C ASP A 258 26.51 -14.29 5.25
N TYR A 259 25.70 -14.85 4.39
CA TYR A 259 24.25 -14.60 4.35
C TYR A 259 23.51 -14.90 5.66
N ASN A 260 24.12 -15.67 6.57
CA ASN A 260 23.55 -15.98 7.88
C ASN A 260 23.88 -14.93 8.96
N LYS A 261 24.85 -14.04 8.68
CA LYS A 261 25.39 -13.10 9.66
C LYS A 261 25.36 -11.64 9.20
N THR A 262 25.14 -11.43 7.91
CA THR A 262 25.21 -10.13 7.28
C THR A 262 23.92 -9.81 6.57
N ARG A 263 23.40 -8.62 6.80
CA ARG A 263 22.32 -8.02 6.08
C ARG A 263 22.83 -6.80 5.31
N VAL A 264 22.51 -6.71 4.04
CA VAL A 264 22.83 -5.55 3.19
C VAL A 264 21.54 -4.85 2.82
N LEU A 265 21.47 -3.55 3.11
CA LEU A 265 20.45 -2.65 2.60
C LEU A 265 21.10 -1.65 1.67
N THR A 266 20.39 -1.17 0.66
CA THR A 266 20.94 -0.25 -0.33
C THR A 266 19.98 0.90 -0.62
N TYR A 267 20.56 2.01 -1.09
CA TYR A 267 19.83 3.15 -1.65
C TYR A 267 20.47 3.58 -2.97
N GLY A 268 19.64 3.75 -4.00
CA GLY A 268 20.03 4.14 -5.34
C GLY A 268 20.48 2.99 -6.24
N PHE A 269 20.53 1.78 -5.73
CA PHE A 269 20.82 0.58 -6.50
C PHE A 269 19.53 -0.01 -7.09
N HIS A 270 19.62 -0.51 -8.33
CA HIS A 270 18.44 -1.05 -9.05
C HIS A 270 18.73 -2.33 -9.83
N ALA A 271 19.91 -2.92 -9.66
CA ALA A 271 20.26 -4.23 -10.17
C ALA A 271 20.94 -5.03 -9.07
N CYS A 272 20.51 -6.27 -8.86
CA CYS A 272 21.05 -7.14 -7.82
C CYS A 272 21.14 -8.58 -8.34
N ARG A 273 22.26 -9.21 -8.01
CA ARG A 273 22.42 -10.68 -8.08
C ARG A 273 23.07 -11.15 -6.81
N TYR A 274 22.55 -12.23 -6.24
CA TYR A 274 23.12 -12.86 -5.06
C TYR A 274 23.15 -14.39 -5.23
N ASP A 275 24.16 -15.00 -4.64
CA ASP A 275 24.35 -16.44 -4.63
C ASP A 275 24.69 -16.91 -3.20
N PRO A 276 23.71 -17.45 -2.48
CA PRO A 276 23.92 -17.94 -1.11
C PRO A 276 24.92 -19.08 -0.99
N GLU A 277 25.11 -19.88 -2.05
CA GLU A 277 26.05 -21.02 -2.02
C GLU A 277 27.50 -20.54 -2.04
N SER A 278 27.82 -19.56 -2.87
CA SER A 278 29.18 -18.98 -2.94
C SER A 278 29.42 -17.85 -1.96
N GLY A 279 28.37 -17.24 -1.43
CA GLY A 279 28.46 -16.03 -0.62
C GLY A 279 28.61 -14.76 -1.44
N ALA A 280 28.50 -14.81 -2.77
CA ALA A 280 28.70 -13.67 -3.64
C ALA A 280 27.44 -12.79 -3.75
N MET A 281 27.63 -11.46 -3.79
CA MET A 281 26.60 -10.49 -4.12
C MET A 281 27.14 -9.43 -5.08
N VAL A 282 26.29 -9.02 -6.02
CA VAL A 282 26.56 -7.90 -6.94
C VAL A 282 25.40 -6.95 -6.85
N GLN A 283 25.70 -5.68 -6.64
CA GLN A 283 24.77 -4.57 -6.67
C GLN A 283 25.17 -3.59 -7.77
N GLY A 284 24.21 -3.03 -8.48
CA GLY A 284 24.50 -2.12 -9.61
C GLY A 284 23.60 -0.90 -9.62
N PHE A 285 24.15 0.22 -10.06
CA PHE A 285 23.41 1.45 -10.34
C PHE A 285 23.89 2.10 -11.64
N SER A 286 22.97 2.73 -12.37
CA SER A 286 23.30 3.49 -13.57
C SER A 286 24.05 4.75 -13.21
N ILE A 287 25.07 5.10 -14.01
CA ILE A 287 25.75 6.38 -13.88
C ILE A 287 24.77 7.46 -14.35
N PRO A 288 24.41 8.44 -13.51
CA PRO A 288 23.46 9.47 -13.89
C PRO A 288 23.98 10.30 -15.07
N GLU A 289 23.17 10.52 -16.08
CA GLU A 289 23.38 11.63 -17.01
C GLU A 289 23.01 12.93 -16.30
N GLU A 290 23.70 14.04 -16.64
CA GLU A 290 23.63 15.34 -15.93
C GLU A 290 22.18 15.88 -15.67
N ARG A 291 21.15 15.24 -16.16
CA ARG A 291 19.78 15.76 -16.17
C ARG A 291 18.68 14.87 -15.60
N GLU A 292 18.89 13.58 -15.33
CA GLU A 292 17.76 12.67 -15.07
C GLU A 292 17.98 11.59 -14.00
N SER A 293 18.83 11.77 -13.01
CA SER A 293 18.83 10.76 -11.93
C SER A 293 17.64 10.98 -10.98
N ASN A 294 16.79 9.98 -10.83
CA ASN A 294 15.69 10.00 -9.85
C ASN A 294 16.22 9.86 -8.41
N TYR A 295 17.43 9.38 -8.26
CA TYR A 295 18.10 9.18 -6.97
C TYR A 295 19.37 10.02 -7.01
N GLY A 296 19.34 11.15 -6.30
CA GLY A 296 20.53 12.00 -6.13
C GLY A 296 21.61 11.26 -5.34
N GLU A 297 22.89 11.54 -5.69
CA GLU A 297 24.01 11.14 -4.86
C GLU A 297 23.91 11.66 -3.43
N PRO A 298 24.51 10.96 -2.45
CA PRO A 298 25.26 9.72 -2.58
C PRO A 298 24.37 8.47 -2.65
N PHE A 299 24.91 7.37 -3.24
CA PHE A 299 24.32 6.05 -3.15
C PHE A 299 24.90 5.32 -1.95
N TYR A 300 24.10 4.47 -1.30
CA TYR A 300 24.51 3.81 -0.07
C TYR A 300 24.39 2.29 -0.16
N LEU A 301 25.40 1.61 0.41
CA LEU A 301 25.34 0.20 0.77
C LEU A 301 25.55 0.13 2.28
N LEU A 302 24.53 -0.30 2.99
CA LEU A 302 24.45 -0.37 4.44
C LEU A 302 24.61 -1.82 4.88
N VAL A 303 25.66 -2.12 5.63
CA VAL A 303 25.99 -3.48 6.07
C VAL A 303 25.71 -3.63 7.56
N ILE A 304 24.81 -4.54 7.91
CA ILE A 304 24.43 -4.85 9.28
C ILE A 304 24.99 -6.24 9.63
N GLY A 305 25.70 -6.39 10.74
CA GLY A 305 26.34 -7.62 11.18
C GLY A 305 27.81 -7.70 10.81
N GLU A 306 28.29 -8.84 10.29
CA GLU A 306 29.68 -8.97 9.83
C GLU A 306 29.89 -8.14 8.55
N ASP A 307 31.05 -7.48 8.43
CA ASP A 307 31.36 -6.66 7.25
C ASP A 307 31.53 -7.53 5.99
N ILE A 308 31.29 -6.91 4.84
CA ILE A 308 31.52 -7.53 3.52
C ILE A 308 33.02 -7.69 3.23
N LYS A 309 33.35 -8.61 2.33
CA LYS A 309 34.73 -8.93 1.94
C LYS A 309 34.90 -8.77 0.44
N ASN A 310 36.16 -8.56 0.03
CA ASN A 310 36.57 -8.57 -1.37
C ASN A 310 35.80 -7.58 -2.25
N LEU A 311 35.38 -6.43 -1.69
CA LEU A 311 34.67 -5.41 -2.47
C LEU A 311 35.50 -4.98 -3.67
N THR A 312 34.89 -5.12 -4.85
CA THR A 312 35.41 -4.62 -6.13
C THR A 312 34.34 -3.74 -6.78
N VAL A 313 34.79 -2.68 -7.45
CA VAL A 313 33.89 -1.74 -8.14
C VAL A 313 34.37 -1.57 -9.56
N GLY A 314 33.45 -1.65 -10.53
CA GLY A 314 33.78 -1.53 -11.95
C GLY A 314 32.65 -0.98 -12.78
N GLY A 315 32.98 -0.44 -13.96
CA GLY A 315 32.03 0.06 -14.94
C GLY A 315 31.64 -0.99 -15.97
N TYR A 316 30.40 -0.95 -16.42
CA TYR A 316 29.82 -1.87 -17.40
C TYR A 316 28.95 -1.14 -18.41
N ILE A 317 28.80 -1.73 -19.60
CA ILE A 317 28.08 -1.10 -20.73
C ILE A 317 26.54 -1.12 -20.56
N ALA A 318 26.00 -1.93 -19.65
CA ALA A 318 24.56 -2.11 -19.47
C ALA A 318 24.18 -2.20 -18.00
N GLY A 319 22.92 -1.89 -17.71
CA GLY A 319 22.33 -1.82 -16.37
C GLY A 319 22.13 -3.14 -15.64
N GLY A 320 22.26 -4.29 -16.28
CA GLY A 320 22.11 -5.60 -15.63
C GLY A 320 23.31 -5.98 -14.76
N VAL A 321 23.22 -7.14 -14.11
CA VAL A 321 24.28 -7.75 -13.30
C VAL A 321 24.72 -9.12 -13.86
N ASP A 322 24.43 -9.38 -15.13
CA ASP A 322 24.81 -10.62 -15.81
C ASP A 322 26.33 -10.73 -15.95
N GLU A 323 26.85 -11.95 -15.78
CA GLU A 323 28.30 -12.21 -15.80
C GLU A 323 28.94 -11.84 -17.13
N ASP A 324 28.23 -12.09 -18.22
CA ASP A 324 28.72 -11.89 -19.58
C ASP A 324 28.66 -10.41 -20.05
N THR A 325 28.11 -9.50 -19.23
CA THR A 325 28.06 -8.07 -19.60
C THR A 325 29.48 -7.51 -19.72
N PRO A 326 29.87 -6.92 -20.87
CA PRO A 326 31.18 -6.36 -21.03
C PRO A 326 31.48 -5.21 -20.07
N GLN A 327 32.71 -5.14 -19.60
CA GLN A 327 33.18 -3.99 -18.83
C GLN A 327 33.34 -2.76 -19.73
N LEU A 328 33.09 -1.59 -19.15
CA LEU A 328 33.33 -0.29 -19.73
C LEU A 328 34.55 0.33 -19.03
N GLU A 329 35.69 0.33 -19.70
CA GLU A 329 36.91 0.95 -19.16
C GLU A 329 36.73 2.46 -19.01
N GLY A 330 37.38 3.05 -17.99
CA GLY A 330 37.33 4.47 -17.74
C GLY A 330 36.13 4.96 -16.93
N CYS A 331 35.23 4.09 -16.50
CA CYS A 331 34.25 4.42 -15.47
C CYS A 331 34.88 4.41 -14.09
N GLY A 332 34.35 5.24 -13.21
CA GLY A 332 34.77 5.25 -11.82
C GLY A 332 33.71 5.83 -10.88
N VAL A 333 33.97 5.68 -9.60
CA VAL A 333 33.16 6.22 -8.50
C VAL A 333 34.06 6.34 -7.28
N THR A 334 33.84 7.36 -6.45
CA THR A 334 34.49 7.48 -5.16
C THR A 334 33.73 6.64 -4.14
N VAL A 335 34.47 5.82 -3.37
CA VAL A 335 33.86 4.98 -2.32
C VAL A 335 34.48 5.33 -0.98
N GLU A 336 33.65 5.75 -0.05
CA GLU A 336 34.03 5.98 1.35
C GLU A 336 33.41 4.92 2.24
N ARG A 337 34.18 4.45 3.26
CA ARG A 337 33.70 3.50 4.27
C ARG A 337 33.75 4.15 5.64
N TYR A 338 32.63 4.10 6.38
CA TYR A 338 32.55 4.60 7.76
C TYR A 338 31.54 3.80 8.57
N GLU A 339 31.51 4.02 9.89
CA GLU A 339 30.56 3.41 10.81
C GLU A 339 29.45 4.41 11.17
N SER A 340 28.22 3.93 11.27
CA SER A 340 27.05 4.69 11.69
C SER A 340 26.08 3.78 12.47
N ASP A 341 24.88 4.22 12.69
CA ASP A 341 23.77 3.42 13.22
C ASP A 341 22.60 3.41 12.22
N LEU A 342 21.72 2.41 12.38
CA LEU A 342 20.64 2.17 11.43
C LEU A 342 19.60 3.30 11.44
N ASP A 343 19.25 3.86 12.61
CA ASP A 343 18.29 4.96 12.70
C ASP A 343 18.77 6.18 11.92
N THR A 344 20.02 6.58 12.12
CA THR A 344 20.65 7.71 11.42
C THR A 344 20.62 7.50 9.90
N MET A 345 21.02 6.31 9.45
CA MET A 345 21.09 6.04 8.00
C MET A 345 19.71 5.93 7.34
N LEU A 346 18.73 5.29 8.00
CA LEU A 346 17.38 5.22 7.48
C LEU A 346 16.75 6.62 7.37
N ARG A 347 16.92 7.46 8.39
CA ARG A 347 16.42 8.85 8.34
C ARG A 347 17.05 9.64 7.21
N GLU A 348 18.35 9.50 7.01
CA GLU A 348 19.04 10.16 5.89
C GLU A 348 18.50 9.70 4.54
N VAL A 349 18.40 8.40 4.31
CA VAL A 349 17.89 7.82 3.06
C VAL A 349 16.44 8.25 2.81
N LEU A 350 15.56 8.09 3.81
CA LEU A 350 14.15 8.43 3.66
C LEU A 350 13.93 9.93 3.46
N THR A 351 14.72 10.79 4.11
CA THR A 351 14.70 12.23 3.85
C THR A 351 15.04 12.53 2.38
N ARG A 352 16.01 11.82 1.80
CA ARG A 352 16.35 11.99 0.38
C ARG A 352 15.23 11.51 -0.54
N MET A 353 14.61 10.38 -0.21
CA MET A 353 13.50 9.82 -0.99
C MET A 353 12.26 10.72 -0.99
N THR A 354 12.04 11.45 0.10
CA THR A 354 10.88 12.37 0.25
C THR A 354 11.20 13.80 -0.18
N ASN A 355 12.47 14.15 -0.40
CA ASN A 355 12.88 15.51 -0.75
C ASN A 355 12.23 15.96 -2.08
N GLY A 356 11.52 17.10 -2.03
CA GLY A 356 10.81 17.66 -3.18
C GLY A 356 9.47 17.00 -3.49
N ARG A 357 8.98 16.07 -2.66
CA ARG A 357 7.61 15.57 -2.71
C ARG A 357 6.73 16.38 -1.75
N GLU A 358 5.57 16.80 -2.22
CA GLU A 358 4.51 17.24 -1.32
C GLU A 358 3.95 15.99 -0.62
N THR A 359 4.17 15.88 0.69
CA THR A 359 3.62 14.79 1.50
C THR A 359 2.59 15.39 2.46
N GLN A 360 1.43 14.74 2.58
CA GLN A 360 0.43 15.09 3.60
C GLN A 360 0.76 14.46 4.96
N VAL A 361 1.84 13.69 5.01
CA VAL A 361 2.25 12.92 6.18
C VAL A 361 3.52 13.52 6.77
N ASP A 362 3.52 13.71 8.07
CA ASP A 362 4.71 14.09 8.82
C ASP A 362 5.84 13.05 8.63
N PHE A 363 7.09 13.52 8.59
CA PHE A 363 8.25 12.64 8.36
C PHE A 363 8.38 11.53 9.41
N GLU A 364 8.06 11.80 10.68
CA GLU A 364 8.16 10.79 11.74
C GLU A 364 7.11 9.68 11.56
N LEU A 365 5.92 10.00 11.09
CA LEU A 365 4.91 9.02 10.73
C LEU A 365 5.36 8.18 9.52
N TYR A 366 5.89 8.84 8.49
CA TYR A 366 6.43 8.15 7.31
C TYR A 366 7.58 7.21 7.68
N TYR A 367 8.56 7.73 8.44
CA TYR A 367 9.68 6.94 8.95
C TYR A 367 9.21 5.70 9.70
N ARG A 368 8.24 5.87 10.61
CA ARG A 368 7.69 4.77 11.39
C ARG A 368 7.11 3.67 10.51
N VAL A 369 6.27 3.99 9.52
CA VAL A 369 5.63 2.96 8.69
C VAL A 369 6.63 2.25 7.78
N VAL A 370 7.65 2.94 7.26
CA VAL A 370 8.71 2.30 6.47
C VAL A 370 9.57 1.39 7.36
N LEU A 371 9.91 1.82 8.57
CA LEU A 371 10.65 1.00 9.53
C LEU A 371 9.86 -0.24 9.94
N GLU A 372 8.57 -0.10 10.27
CA GLU A 372 7.69 -1.23 10.58
C GLU A 372 7.64 -2.22 9.42
N GLN A 373 7.53 -1.76 8.18
CA GLN A 373 7.56 -2.57 6.96
C GLN A 373 8.89 -3.34 6.85
N LEU A 374 10.02 -2.64 7.01
CA LEU A 374 11.35 -3.25 6.96
C LEU A 374 11.49 -4.37 8.00
N LEU A 375 11.04 -4.13 9.23
CA LEU A 375 11.16 -5.09 10.34
C LEU A 375 10.20 -6.27 10.18
N ALA A 376 8.95 -6.03 9.76
CA ALA A 376 7.94 -7.06 9.59
C ALA A 376 8.37 -8.13 8.56
N TYR A 377 9.08 -7.72 7.51
CA TYR A 377 9.52 -8.61 6.43
C TYR A 377 10.98 -9.05 6.54
N GLY A 378 11.49 -9.10 7.74
CA GLY A 378 12.80 -9.65 8.03
C GLY A 378 13.97 -8.77 7.57
N GLY A 379 13.79 -7.44 7.55
CA GLY A 379 14.83 -6.50 7.14
C GLY A 379 16.15 -6.63 7.91
N LEU A 380 16.11 -7.14 9.14
CA LEU A 380 17.29 -7.40 9.97
C LEU A 380 17.64 -8.90 10.08
N THR A 381 16.93 -9.77 9.39
CA THR A 381 17.24 -11.20 9.33
C THR A 381 18.27 -11.49 8.23
N ALA A 382 18.72 -12.74 8.15
CA ALA A 382 19.63 -13.19 7.09
C ALA A 382 19.08 -12.83 5.69
N GLN A 383 19.96 -12.37 4.80
CA GLN A 383 19.61 -11.80 3.50
C GLN A 383 18.66 -12.67 2.68
N GLU A 384 18.93 -13.95 2.55
CA GLU A 384 18.14 -14.86 1.71
C GLU A 384 16.73 -15.17 2.25
N LYS A 385 16.48 -14.88 3.53
CA LYS A 385 15.19 -15.10 4.20
C LYS A 385 14.31 -13.85 4.21
N SER A 386 14.85 -12.73 3.76
CA SER A 386 14.11 -11.48 3.69
C SER A 386 13.31 -11.43 2.40
N ARG A 387 12.09 -10.89 2.46
CA ARG A 387 11.33 -10.49 1.28
C ARG A 387 12.16 -9.54 0.40
N TYR A 388 12.89 -8.63 1.03
CA TYR A 388 13.76 -7.66 0.35
C TYR A 388 15.18 -8.21 0.21
N SER A 389 15.33 -9.37 -0.43
CA SER A 389 16.62 -10.03 -0.62
C SER A 389 17.61 -9.20 -1.46
N SER A 390 17.12 -8.31 -2.32
CA SER A 390 17.94 -7.30 -3.02
C SER A 390 18.54 -6.27 -2.09
N GLY A 391 17.88 -5.98 -0.95
CA GLY A 391 18.27 -4.96 0.01
C GLY A 391 17.77 -3.56 -0.31
N TRP A 392 17.01 -3.36 -1.39
CA TRP A 392 16.59 -2.03 -1.86
C TRP A 392 15.60 -1.38 -0.89
N LEU A 393 16.01 -0.25 -0.31
CA LEU A 393 15.14 0.52 0.59
C LEU A 393 13.99 1.19 -0.15
N GLU A 394 14.15 1.43 -1.44
CA GLU A 394 13.11 1.95 -2.33
C GLU A 394 11.91 0.99 -2.42
N ASP A 395 12.17 -0.33 -2.50
CA ASP A 395 11.12 -1.33 -2.52
C ASP A 395 10.37 -1.37 -1.18
N VAL A 396 11.12 -1.27 -0.07
CA VAL A 396 10.52 -1.21 1.29
C VAL A 396 9.62 0.01 1.43
N ALA A 397 10.09 1.17 0.98
CA ALA A 397 9.33 2.41 1.06
C ALA A 397 8.10 2.39 0.13
N SER A 398 8.27 1.90 -1.10
CA SER A 398 7.17 1.75 -2.07
C SER A 398 6.08 0.82 -1.54
N ASP A 399 6.46 -0.33 -0.98
CA ASP A 399 5.52 -1.25 -0.35
C ASP A 399 4.83 -0.60 0.86
N ALA A 400 5.59 0.11 1.71
CA ALA A 400 5.03 0.82 2.85
C ALA A 400 4.04 1.92 2.45
N GLU A 401 4.28 2.61 1.32
CA GLU A 401 3.39 3.61 0.76
C GLU A 401 2.12 2.99 0.15
N GLY A 402 2.24 1.83 -0.48
CA GLY A 402 1.15 1.14 -1.18
C GLY A 402 0.19 0.37 -0.28
N ILE A 403 0.63 -0.02 0.93
CA ILE A 403 -0.21 -0.78 1.86
C ILE A 403 -1.40 0.05 2.34
N GLN A 404 -2.59 -0.52 2.19
CA GLN A 404 -3.80 0.02 2.79
C GLN A 404 -3.71 -0.07 4.33
N ARG A 405 -4.06 1.01 5.04
CA ARG A 405 -3.95 1.14 6.51
C ARG A 405 -5.25 1.63 7.10
N VAL A 406 -5.57 1.21 8.30
CA VAL A 406 -6.53 1.95 9.11
C VAL A 406 -5.81 3.13 9.72
N CYS A 407 -6.11 4.30 9.21
CA CYS A 407 -5.66 5.57 9.73
C CYS A 407 -6.70 6.15 10.70
N TRP A 408 -6.28 7.06 11.54
CA TRP A 408 -7.15 7.67 12.54
C TRP A 408 -6.96 9.17 12.54
N LEU A 409 -8.08 9.91 12.50
CA LEU A 409 -8.08 11.33 12.79
C LEU A 409 -8.48 11.55 14.24
N GLU A 410 -7.64 12.27 14.99
CA GLU A 410 -7.92 12.65 16.38
C GLU A 410 -8.30 14.11 16.47
N THR A 411 -9.34 14.43 17.23
CA THR A 411 -9.68 15.79 17.60
C THR A 411 -10.28 15.85 19.00
N GLN A 412 -10.21 17.01 19.63
CA GLN A 412 -10.80 17.25 20.94
C GLN A 412 -12.03 18.13 20.83
N VAL A 413 -13.08 17.76 21.51
CA VAL A 413 -14.33 18.50 21.55
C VAL A 413 -14.88 18.57 22.97
N THR A 414 -15.61 19.66 23.29
CA THR A 414 -16.33 19.82 24.54
C THR A 414 -17.83 19.64 24.28
N VAL A 415 -18.46 18.63 24.87
CA VAL A 415 -19.89 18.41 24.81
C VAL A 415 -20.53 19.08 26.04
N PRO A 416 -21.39 20.12 25.87
CA PRO A 416 -21.97 20.84 26.99
C PRO A 416 -22.81 19.95 27.91
N ALA A 417 -22.87 20.31 29.19
CA ALA A 417 -23.69 19.61 30.20
C ALA A 417 -25.16 19.52 29.76
N GLY A 418 -25.70 18.31 29.68
CA GLY A 418 -27.06 18.07 29.21
C GLY A 418 -27.35 18.53 27.78
N GLY A 419 -26.30 18.86 27.03
CA GLY A 419 -26.39 19.33 25.65
C GLY A 419 -25.92 18.29 24.61
N SER A 420 -25.92 18.71 23.36
CA SER A 420 -25.46 17.90 22.25
C SER A 420 -24.65 18.76 21.28
N LEU A 421 -23.77 18.11 20.53
CA LEU A 421 -23.09 18.69 19.36
C LEU A 421 -23.08 17.69 18.20
N THR A 422 -22.92 18.18 16.99
CA THR A 422 -22.85 17.35 15.79
C THR A 422 -21.42 17.29 15.25
N VAL A 423 -20.89 16.09 15.10
CA VAL A 423 -19.62 15.84 14.40
C VAL A 423 -19.95 15.20 13.08
N THR A 424 -19.43 15.76 11.99
CA THR A 424 -19.64 15.23 10.64
C THR A 424 -18.29 14.97 10.00
N VAL A 425 -18.11 13.78 9.44
CA VAL A 425 -16.95 13.39 8.66
C VAL A 425 -17.37 13.17 7.21
N SER A 426 -16.66 13.79 6.29
CA SER A 426 -16.86 13.62 4.85
C SER A 426 -15.58 13.08 4.22
N MET A 427 -15.70 12.02 3.43
CA MET A 427 -14.55 11.39 2.78
C MET A 427 -14.94 10.77 1.44
N GLU A 428 -13.94 10.65 0.56
CA GLU A 428 -14.01 9.75 -0.58
C GLU A 428 -13.66 8.32 -0.12
N LYS A 429 -14.38 7.33 -0.61
CA LYS A 429 -14.20 5.94 -0.23
C LYS A 429 -14.11 5.07 -1.46
N GLU A 430 -12.99 4.39 -1.63
CA GLU A 430 -12.85 3.31 -2.60
C GLU A 430 -13.84 2.18 -2.30
N ALA A 431 -14.15 1.40 -3.32
CA ALA A 431 -14.90 0.18 -3.10
C ALA A 431 -14.19 -0.74 -2.10
N SER A 432 -14.93 -1.21 -1.10
CA SER A 432 -14.40 -2.19 -0.14
C SER A 432 -14.07 -3.52 -0.82
N TYR A 433 -14.88 -3.93 -1.81
CA TYR A 433 -14.68 -5.15 -2.58
C TYR A 433 -14.59 -4.85 -4.07
N ASP A 434 -13.53 -5.32 -4.72
CA ASP A 434 -13.34 -5.30 -6.17
C ASP A 434 -13.51 -6.71 -6.75
N TYR A 435 -14.51 -6.88 -7.61
CA TYR A 435 -14.84 -8.15 -8.27
C TYR A 435 -14.30 -8.26 -9.70
N SER A 436 -13.40 -7.40 -10.12
CA SER A 436 -12.95 -7.30 -11.51
C SER A 436 -12.19 -8.55 -12.02
N CYS A 437 -11.74 -9.44 -11.15
CA CYS A 437 -11.12 -10.71 -11.51
C CYS A 437 -12.10 -11.73 -12.13
N ASP A 438 -13.40 -11.57 -11.91
CA ASP A 438 -14.42 -12.43 -12.49
C ASP A 438 -15.13 -11.74 -13.67
N ARG A 439 -15.07 -12.35 -14.86
CA ARG A 439 -15.70 -11.79 -16.06
C ARG A 439 -17.22 -11.64 -15.91
N ALA A 440 -17.88 -12.50 -15.14
CA ALA A 440 -19.32 -12.44 -14.90
C ALA A 440 -19.70 -11.23 -14.04
N ASN A 441 -18.77 -10.75 -13.21
CA ASN A 441 -18.97 -9.66 -12.27
C ASN A 441 -18.14 -8.41 -12.62
N GLN A 442 -17.68 -8.31 -13.86
CA GLN A 442 -16.94 -7.14 -14.32
C GLN A 442 -17.77 -5.86 -14.13
N GLY A 443 -17.17 -4.85 -13.49
CA GLY A 443 -17.83 -3.59 -13.16
C GLY A 443 -18.68 -3.64 -11.88
N THR A 444 -18.68 -4.77 -11.16
CA THR A 444 -19.31 -4.89 -9.85
C THR A 444 -18.36 -4.34 -8.77
N ARG A 445 -18.90 -3.57 -7.84
CA ARG A 445 -18.22 -3.01 -6.68
C ARG A 445 -19.03 -3.27 -5.43
N GLY A 446 -18.33 -3.52 -4.32
CA GLY A 446 -18.97 -3.71 -3.02
C GLY A 446 -18.52 -2.64 -2.03
N TYR A 447 -19.44 -2.19 -1.23
CA TYR A 447 -19.19 -1.25 -0.13
C TYR A 447 -19.73 -1.84 1.14
N ASP A 448 -19.03 -1.67 2.24
CA ASP A 448 -19.48 -2.18 3.51
C ASP A 448 -19.30 -1.19 4.67
N LEU A 449 -20.04 -1.43 5.72
CA LEU A 449 -20.16 -0.57 6.87
C LEU A 449 -20.18 -1.44 8.14
N VAL A 450 -19.41 -1.01 9.12
CA VAL A 450 -19.45 -1.55 10.48
C VAL A 450 -20.24 -0.61 11.37
N THR A 451 -21.15 -1.17 12.17
CA THR A 451 -22.04 -0.37 13.04
C THR A 451 -21.38 0.05 14.34
N THR A 452 -20.89 -0.91 15.14
CA THR A 452 -20.40 -0.64 16.51
C THR A 452 -19.06 -1.29 16.81
N LEU A 453 -18.69 -2.34 16.10
CA LEU A 453 -17.48 -3.10 16.40
C LEU A 453 -16.23 -2.23 16.31
N GLY A 454 -15.35 -2.34 17.31
CA GLY A 454 -14.14 -1.51 17.41
C GLY A 454 -14.39 -0.11 18.00
N SER A 455 -15.63 0.22 18.37
CA SER A 455 -15.98 1.49 19.02
C SER A 455 -16.41 1.27 20.47
N ASN A 456 -16.00 2.18 21.35
CA ASN A 456 -16.49 2.28 22.72
C ASN A 456 -17.58 3.35 22.88
N LEU A 457 -18.00 3.98 21.77
CA LEU A 457 -19.08 4.96 21.75
C LEU A 457 -20.43 4.26 21.64
N THR A 458 -21.32 4.50 22.62
CA THR A 458 -22.66 3.92 22.63
C THR A 458 -23.55 4.63 21.62
N CYS A 459 -23.89 3.98 20.51
CA CYS A 459 -24.87 4.47 19.54
C CYS A 459 -26.30 4.06 19.96
N THR A 460 -27.18 5.03 20.12
CA THR A 460 -28.59 4.80 20.47
C THR A 460 -29.47 4.61 19.24
N GLU A 461 -29.07 5.14 18.11
CA GLU A 461 -29.77 5.07 16.83
C GLU A 461 -28.72 5.16 15.72
N GLN A 462 -28.90 4.37 14.68
CA GLN A 462 -28.07 4.45 13.47
C GLN A 462 -28.95 4.37 12.23
N THR A 463 -28.68 5.22 11.24
CA THR A 463 -29.39 5.23 9.96
C THR A 463 -28.41 5.25 8.81
N ALA A 464 -28.79 4.63 7.68
CA ALA A 464 -28.04 4.74 6.42
C ALA A 464 -28.94 5.32 5.32
N THR A 465 -28.39 6.22 4.53
CA THR A 465 -29.05 6.83 3.36
C THR A 465 -28.23 6.52 2.11
N LEU A 466 -28.91 6.12 1.05
CA LEU A 466 -28.35 5.85 -0.26
C LEU A 466 -28.74 6.93 -1.26
N GLU A 467 -27.77 7.68 -1.74
CA GLU A 467 -27.91 8.64 -2.84
C GLU A 467 -27.38 7.99 -4.14
N ASP A 468 -28.27 7.19 -4.78
CA ASP A 468 -27.93 6.38 -5.97
C ASP A 468 -27.70 7.21 -7.24
N ARG A 469 -28.23 8.44 -7.28
CA ARG A 469 -28.16 9.36 -8.43
C ARG A 469 -28.70 8.80 -9.74
N GLY A 470 -29.38 7.64 -9.70
CA GLY A 470 -29.79 6.89 -10.90
C GLY A 470 -28.62 6.23 -11.66
N GLN A 471 -27.48 6.08 -11.02
CA GLN A 471 -26.22 5.63 -11.64
C GLN A 471 -25.92 4.16 -11.38
N ILE A 472 -26.62 3.52 -10.42
CA ILE A 472 -26.33 2.18 -9.96
C ILE A 472 -27.54 1.25 -10.04
N GLU A 473 -27.24 -0.03 -10.22
CA GLU A 473 -28.12 -1.17 -9.97
C GLU A 473 -27.61 -1.90 -8.73
N ILE A 474 -28.48 -2.15 -7.75
CA ILE A 474 -28.14 -2.93 -6.57
C ILE A 474 -28.22 -4.42 -6.93
N LEU A 475 -27.11 -5.15 -6.70
CA LEU A 475 -27.04 -6.59 -6.96
C LEU A 475 -27.31 -7.40 -5.69
N TRP A 476 -26.64 -7.04 -4.58
CA TRP A 476 -26.79 -7.69 -3.27
C TRP A 476 -26.66 -6.66 -2.16
N GLN A 477 -27.37 -6.85 -1.09
CA GLN A 477 -27.28 -6.01 0.09
C GLN A 477 -27.98 -6.65 1.28
N ASN A 478 -27.66 -6.18 2.49
CA ASN A 478 -28.43 -6.44 3.70
C ASN A 478 -28.93 -5.15 4.39
N PHE A 479 -28.79 -3.99 3.78
CA PHE A 479 -29.30 -2.72 4.30
C PHE A 479 -30.82 -2.64 4.28
N GLY A 480 -31.47 -3.18 3.23
CA GLY A 480 -32.90 -3.06 3.02
C GLY A 480 -33.32 -1.85 2.17
N PHE A 481 -32.39 -1.27 1.39
CA PHE A 481 -32.75 -0.26 0.38
C PHE A 481 -33.64 -0.87 -0.70
N ASP A 482 -34.62 -0.10 -1.20
CA ASP A 482 -35.46 -0.48 -2.33
C ASP A 482 -35.66 0.74 -3.22
N LEU A 483 -34.89 0.81 -4.31
CA LEU A 483 -34.90 1.93 -5.23
C LEU A 483 -36.24 2.03 -6.00
N ASP A 484 -36.85 0.90 -6.30
CA ASP A 484 -38.15 0.85 -7.00
C ASP A 484 -39.28 1.36 -6.11
N ALA A 485 -39.25 1.04 -4.83
CA ALA A 485 -40.20 1.55 -3.83
C ALA A 485 -39.80 2.95 -3.29
N GLY A 486 -38.64 3.48 -3.67
CA GLY A 486 -38.13 4.76 -3.18
C GLY A 486 -37.63 4.71 -1.75
N ILE A 487 -37.31 3.54 -1.19
CA ILE A 487 -36.73 3.38 0.14
C ILE A 487 -35.21 3.58 0.04
N LYS A 488 -34.77 4.79 0.34
CA LYS A 488 -33.38 5.22 0.29
C LYS A 488 -32.75 5.47 1.66
N THR A 489 -33.53 5.52 2.72
CA THR A 489 -33.09 5.65 4.11
C THR A 489 -33.63 4.50 4.92
N VAL A 490 -32.77 3.86 5.71
CA VAL A 490 -33.09 2.69 6.53
C VAL A 490 -32.49 2.86 7.93
N GLU A 491 -33.16 2.30 8.93
CA GLU A 491 -32.57 2.11 10.26
C GLU A 491 -31.63 0.90 10.25
N LEU A 492 -30.48 1.02 10.93
CA LEU A 492 -29.53 -0.06 11.09
C LEU A 492 -29.77 -0.75 12.42
N GLU A 493 -29.95 -2.07 12.40
CA GLU A 493 -30.18 -2.87 13.59
C GLU A 493 -28.88 -2.98 14.41
N ALA A 494 -28.98 -2.75 15.73
CA ALA A 494 -27.81 -2.76 16.62
C ALA A 494 -27.13 -4.13 16.72
N GLU A 495 -27.85 -5.20 16.46
CA GLU A 495 -27.37 -6.59 16.49
C GLU A 495 -26.61 -6.95 15.18
N THR A 496 -26.79 -6.18 14.11
CA THR A 496 -26.11 -6.40 12.84
C THR A 496 -24.79 -5.61 12.83
N GLU A 497 -23.69 -6.29 13.07
CA GLU A 497 -22.35 -5.67 13.12
C GLU A 497 -21.88 -5.17 11.77
N HIS A 498 -22.28 -5.83 10.67
CA HIS A 498 -21.74 -5.60 9.34
C HIS A 498 -22.85 -5.50 8.29
N TYR A 499 -22.88 -4.39 7.59
CA TYR A 499 -23.73 -4.14 6.44
C TYR A 499 -22.92 -4.09 5.17
N PHE A 500 -23.48 -4.62 4.07
CA PHE A 500 -22.84 -4.59 2.76
C PHE A 500 -23.83 -4.21 1.66
N LEU A 501 -23.28 -3.56 0.61
CA LEU A 501 -23.98 -3.13 -0.59
C LEU A 501 -23.11 -3.43 -1.79
N THR A 502 -23.57 -4.32 -2.68
CA THR A 502 -22.88 -4.65 -3.91
C THR A 502 -23.70 -4.11 -5.09
N VAL A 503 -23.03 -3.33 -5.93
CA VAL A 503 -23.63 -2.58 -7.02
C VAL A 503 -22.84 -2.73 -8.32
N ARG A 504 -23.47 -2.41 -9.41
CA ARG A 504 -22.82 -2.08 -10.68
C ARG A 504 -23.46 -0.85 -11.30
N ARG A 505 -22.85 -0.31 -12.34
CA ARG A 505 -23.44 0.80 -13.09
C ARG A 505 -24.77 0.41 -13.68
N ALA A 506 -25.75 1.27 -13.55
CA ALA A 506 -26.98 1.14 -14.30
C ALA A 506 -26.65 1.29 -15.80
N ASP A 507 -27.13 0.35 -16.61
CA ASP A 507 -27.03 0.46 -18.07
C ASP A 507 -27.77 1.73 -18.50
N SER A 508 -27.07 2.68 -19.15
CA SER A 508 -27.61 3.91 -19.69
C SER A 508 -28.22 3.70 -21.08
#